data_43da09ae8345017f403bb36dc8952945
#
_entry.id   43da09ae8345017f403bb36dc8952945
#
_cell.length_a   1.000
_cell.length_b   1.000
_cell.length_c   1.000
_cell.angle_alpha   90.00
_cell.angle_beta   90.00
_cell.angle_gamma   90.00
#
_symmetry.space_group_name_H-M   'P 1'
#
loop_
_entity.id
_entity.type
_entity.pdbx_description
1 polymer ?
#
loop_
_entity_poly.entity_id
_entity_poly.type
_entity_poly.pdbx_seq_one_letter_code
_entity_poly.pdbx_strand_id
1 'polypeptide(L)'
;MTTNFHQPNHLSLVHFPSEFRYLLEDTHRRFQAPVPIVVSAMMTTLAVAMQEIITVEMPNGMTKPVSLSIATIAESGDRKTTVYQEFMRPIYNRDQQAEIDFGKELGIFDAEENFYKIKERALREALSKAIRSDADDQSIISNKLQTHMNQKPHRPVLKSRCHSNTTIAALLKNMAECPRSKVFISSEAGGNVNNWKKEDIANLIQLIDGETIKVDRVTTGSFRIIGKKLTCSLSLQPRIYDEIISQKGAILMDSGLLPRMLISSSFSLQGYRSQIEPSHSAYMGAFHERVEELLQYSNDLAQNQSEITMKFEGEATRAWTGNPPFK
;
A
#
# COMPACT_ATOMS: atom_id res chain seq x y z
N MET A 1 -4.68 -6.94 -32.73
CA MET A 1 -5.71 -5.89 -32.70
C MET A 1 -5.07 -4.69 -32.05
N THR A 2 -4.68 -3.70 -32.84
CA THR A 2 -4.21 -2.41 -32.35
C THR A 2 -5.42 -1.68 -31.80
N THR A 3 -5.53 -1.61 -30.47
CA THR A 3 -6.51 -0.76 -29.81
C THR A 3 -6.18 0.69 -30.15
N ASN A 4 -6.90 1.24 -31.11
CA ASN A 4 -6.87 2.66 -31.42
C ASN A 4 -7.41 3.42 -30.19
N PHE A 5 -6.50 3.86 -29.31
CA PHE A 5 -6.78 4.89 -28.31
C PHE A 5 -6.90 6.28 -28.99
N HIS A 6 -7.64 6.34 -30.10
CA HIS A 6 -7.86 7.56 -30.84
C HIS A 6 -9.17 8.21 -30.40
N GLN A 7 -9.04 9.11 -29.59
CA GLN A 7 -9.69 10.28 -28.99
C GLN A 7 -9.82 10.11 -27.48
N PRO A 8 -9.10 10.93 -26.71
CA PRO A 8 -9.29 10.90 -25.28
C PRO A 8 -10.64 11.55 -24.99
N ASN A 9 -11.51 10.82 -24.35
CA ASN A 9 -12.52 11.44 -23.52
C ASN A 9 -11.75 12.24 -22.47
N HIS A 10 -11.73 13.56 -22.60
CA HIS A 10 -11.12 14.41 -21.58
C HIS A 10 -11.82 14.10 -20.26
N LEU A 11 -11.06 13.66 -19.26
CA LEU A 11 -11.58 13.47 -17.92
C LEU A 11 -12.13 14.81 -17.42
N SER A 12 -13.46 14.92 -17.40
CA SER A 12 -14.13 16.15 -16.97
C SER A 12 -14.10 16.26 -15.45
N LEU A 13 -13.56 17.34 -14.93
CA LEU A 13 -13.53 17.62 -13.50
C LEU A 13 -14.87 18.10 -12.94
N VAL A 14 -15.83 18.41 -13.80
CA VAL A 14 -17.18 18.90 -13.44
C VAL A 14 -17.94 17.94 -12.52
N HIS A 15 -17.68 16.63 -12.65
CA HIS A 15 -18.34 15.60 -11.84
C HIS A 15 -17.72 15.38 -10.46
N PHE A 16 -16.58 16.00 -10.18
CA PHE A 16 -15.99 15.95 -8.85
C PHE A 16 -16.67 16.95 -7.91
N PRO A 17 -16.80 16.65 -6.61
CA PRO A 17 -17.17 17.64 -5.61
C PRO A 17 -16.31 18.91 -5.72
N SER A 18 -16.90 20.06 -5.40
CA SER A 18 -16.27 21.39 -5.60
C SER A 18 -14.86 21.46 -5.00
N GLU A 19 -14.69 20.93 -3.80
CA GLU A 19 -13.44 20.97 -3.04
C GLU A 19 -12.33 20.22 -3.78
N PHE A 20 -12.63 19.04 -4.30
CA PHE A 20 -11.68 18.26 -5.10
C PHE A 20 -11.44 18.88 -6.46
N ARG A 21 -12.48 19.43 -7.10
CA ARG A 21 -12.34 20.09 -8.39
C ARG A 21 -11.36 21.26 -8.33
N TYR A 22 -11.51 22.16 -7.36
CA TYR A 22 -10.61 23.30 -7.20
C TYR A 22 -9.17 22.85 -6.87
N LEU A 23 -8.99 21.84 -6.05
CA LEU A 23 -7.69 21.25 -5.76
C LEU A 23 -7.03 20.69 -7.04
N LEU A 24 -7.79 19.94 -7.86
CA LEU A 24 -7.29 19.32 -9.08
C LEU A 24 -6.92 20.36 -10.14
N GLU A 25 -7.79 21.37 -10.35
CA GLU A 25 -7.55 22.48 -11.28
C GLU A 25 -6.33 23.30 -10.86
N ASP A 26 -6.21 23.64 -9.57
CA ASP A 26 -5.06 24.37 -9.04
C ASP A 26 -3.76 23.57 -9.20
N THR A 27 -3.79 22.29 -8.87
CA THR A 27 -2.63 21.39 -9.00
C THR A 27 -2.21 21.23 -10.45
N HIS A 28 -3.18 20.99 -11.37
CA HIS A 28 -2.94 20.94 -12.80
C HIS A 28 -2.25 22.21 -13.30
N ARG A 29 -2.78 23.38 -12.94
CA ARG A 29 -2.21 24.67 -13.32
C ARG A 29 -0.80 24.88 -12.77
N ARG A 30 -0.57 24.65 -11.48
CA ARG A 30 0.70 24.87 -10.78
C ARG A 30 1.80 23.95 -11.30
N PHE A 31 1.51 22.68 -11.42
CA PHE A 31 2.49 21.68 -11.88
C PHE A 31 2.50 21.51 -13.39
N GLN A 32 1.53 22.06 -14.12
CA GLN A 32 1.34 21.82 -15.56
C GLN A 32 1.52 20.34 -15.91
N ALA A 33 0.90 19.50 -15.09
CA ALA A 33 0.86 18.06 -15.25
C ALA A 33 -0.52 17.67 -15.84
N PRO A 34 -0.60 16.67 -16.70
CA PRO A 34 -1.88 16.19 -17.23
C PRO A 34 -2.90 15.87 -16.13
N VAL A 35 -4.16 16.27 -16.32
CA VAL A 35 -5.26 16.05 -15.37
C VAL A 35 -5.37 14.59 -14.92
N PRO A 36 -5.28 13.57 -15.80
CA PRO A 36 -5.32 12.18 -15.38
C PRO A 36 -4.26 11.80 -14.35
N ILE A 37 -3.05 12.36 -14.42
CA ILE A 37 -1.99 12.14 -13.44
C ILE A 37 -2.37 12.75 -12.08
N VAL A 38 -2.91 13.98 -12.10
CA VAL A 38 -3.31 14.70 -10.88
C VAL A 38 -4.44 13.95 -10.18
N VAL A 39 -5.44 13.51 -10.92
CA VAL A 39 -6.56 12.69 -10.39
C VAL A 39 -6.05 11.36 -9.83
N SER A 40 -5.19 10.65 -10.56
CA SER A 40 -4.64 9.38 -10.10
C SER A 40 -3.86 9.52 -8.78
N ALA A 41 -3.08 10.59 -8.63
CA ALA A 41 -2.34 10.86 -7.41
C ALA A 41 -3.26 11.18 -6.23
N MET A 42 -4.27 12.04 -6.42
CA MET A 42 -5.28 12.34 -5.40
C MET A 42 -6.02 11.06 -4.97
N MET A 43 -6.54 10.29 -5.92
CA MET A 43 -7.29 9.06 -5.63
C MET A 43 -6.44 8.02 -4.90
N THR A 44 -5.17 7.87 -5.31
CA THR A 44 -4.22 6.98 -4.61
C THR A 44 -4.04 7.41 -3.15
N THR A 45 -3.84 8.71 -2.90
CA THR A 45 -3.64 9.25 -1.56
C THR A 45 -4.86 9.02 -0.67
N LEU A 46 -6.06 9.31 -1.18
CA LEU A 46 -7.31 9.08 -0.47
C LEU A 46 -7.54 7.59 -0.17
N ALA A 47 -7.29 6.71 -1.15
CA ALA A 47 -7.40 5.27 -0.95
C ALA A 47 -6.47 4.78 0.17
N VAL A 48 -5.21 5.22 0.19
CA VAL A 48 -4.24 4.87 1.25
C VAL A 48 -4.68 5.38 2.62
N ALA A 49 -5.21 6.61 2.70
CA ALA A 49 -5.64 7.20 3.96
C ALA A 49 -6.89 6.50 4.53
N MET A 50 -7.79 6.02 3.66
CA MET A 50 -9.09 5.48 4.05
C MET A 50 -9.16 3.95 4.09
N GLN A 51 -8.25 3.22 3.42
CA GLN A 51 -8.35 1.76 3.27
C GLN A 51 -8.35 0.98 4.60
N GLU A 52 -7.84 1.55 5.69
CA GLU A 52 -7.86 0.95 7.03
C GLU A 52 -9.11 1.34 7.83
N ILE A 53 -9.86 2.34 7.36
CA ILE A 53 -10.99 2.94 8.06
C ILE A 53 -12.31 2.44 7.50
N ILE A 54 -12.40 2.33 6.16
CA ILE A 54 -13.65 2.20 5.43
C ILE A 54 -13.69 0.90 4.64
N THR A 55 -14.86 0.26 4.69
CA THR A 55 -15.30 -0.75 3.73
C THR A 55 -16.61 -0.30 3.09
N VAL A 56 -16.92 -0.81 1.92
CA VAL A 56 -18.16 -0.48 1.19
C VAL A 56 -19.02 -1.73 1.03
N GLU A 57 -20.25 -1.67 1.51
CA GLU A 57 -21.27 -2.67 1.24
C GLU A 57 -21.94 -2.33 -0.09
N MET A 58 -21.75 -3.20 -1.07
CA MET A 58 -22.33 -3.10 -2.39
C MET A 58 -23.84 -3.42 -2.35
N PRO A 59 -24.66 -2.92 -3.30
CA PRO A 59 -26.10 -3.20 -3.33
C PRO A 59 -26.49 -4.69 -3.39
N ASN A 60 -25.54 -5.55 -3.80
CA ASN A 60 -25.70 -7.02 -3.79
C ASN A 60 -25.29 -7.67 -2.46
N GLY A 61 -24.98 -6.89 -1.41
CA GLY A 61 -24.59 -7.37 -0.09
C GLY A 61 -23.10 -7.74 0.06
N MET A 62 -22.31 -7.67 -1.01
CA MET A 62 -20.86 -7.92 -0.90
C MET A 62 -20.15 -6.72 -0.29
N THR A 63 -19.23 -6.96 0.64
CA THR A 63 -18.36 -5.93 1.20
C THR A 63 -17.03 -5.87 0.43
N LYS A 64 -16.62 -4.68 0.05
CA LYS A 64 -15.37 -4.42 -0.67
C LYS A 64 -14.52 -3.36 0.03
N PRO A 65 -13.19 -3.47 -0.02
CA PRO A 65 -12.30 -2.43 0.48
C PRO A 65 -12.36 -1.18 -0.42
N VAL A 66 -11.98 -0.03 0.11
CA VAL A 66 -11.79 1.22 -0.67
C VAL A 66 -10.37 1.36 -1.23
N SER A 67 -9.52 0.37 -1.06
CA SER A 67 -8.22 0.32 -1.73
C SER A 67 -8.40 0.35 -3.25
N LEU A 68 -7.50 1.03 -3.95
CA LEU A 68 -7.57 1.19 -5.40
C LEU A 68 -6.35 0.60 -6.08
N SER A 69 -6.56 0.08 -7.28
CA SER A 69 -5.50 -0.28 -8.22
C SER A 69 -5.58 0.63 -9.44
N ILE A 70 -4.55 1.44 -9.65
CA ILE A 70 -4.48 2.43 -10.73
C ILE A 70 -3.24 2.19 -11.58
N ALA A 71 -3.39 2.13 -12.90
CA ALA A 71 -2.30 2.17 -13.86
C ALA A 71 -2.35 3.51 -14.60
N THR A 72 -1.35 4.37 -14.38
CA THR A 72 -1.26 5.68 -15.02
C THR A 72 -0.26 5.62 -16.17
N ILE A 73 -0.77 5.76 -17.40
CA ILE A 73 0.02 5.74 -18.64
C ILE A 73 0.34 7.17 -19.03
N ALA A 74 1.62 7.55 -18.95
CA ALA A 74 2.06 8.91 -19.24
C ALA A 74 3.56 8.93 -19.63
N GLU A 75 3.92 9.88 -20.48
CA GLU A 75 5.29 10.02 -20.97
C GLU A 75 6.30 10.36 -19.86
N SER A 76 7.57 10.08 -20.14
CA SER A 76 8.66 10.57 -19.29
C SER A 76 8.62 12.11 -19.27
N GLY A 77 8.84 12.73 -18.10
CA GLY A 77 8.80 14.19 -17.98
C GLY A 77 7.40 14.79 -17.78
N ASP A 78 6.31 14.01 -17.75
CA ASP A 78 4.95 14.50 -17.46
C ASP A 78 4.70 14.82 -15.97
N ARG A 79 5.79 14.95 -15.20
CA ARG A 79 5.77 15.34 -13.77
C ARG A 79 5.01 14.38 -12.85
N LYS A 80 4.88 13.11 -13.25
CA LYS A 80 4.24 12.07 -12.42
C LYS A 80 4.78 12.07 -11.00
N THR A 81 6.08 11.89 -10.85
CA THR A 81 6.74 11.82 -9.53
C THR A 81 6.49 13.06 -8.69
N THR A 82 6.60 14.26 -9.29
CA THR A 82 6.38 15.53 -8.58
C THR A 82 4.96 15.65 -8.04
N VAL A 83 3.96 15.30 -8.86
CA VAL A 83 2.55 15.35 -8.46
C VAL A 83 2.26 14.32 -7.37
N TYR A 84 2.75 13.09 -7.50
CA TYR A 84 2.60 12.06 -6.47
C TYR A 84 3.29 12.44 -5.16
N GLN A 85 4.48 13.02 -5.21
CA GLN A 85 5.18 13.50 -4.01
C GLN A 85 4.38 14.59 -3.29
N GLU A 86 3.74 15.49 -4.05
CA GLU A 86 2.92 16.54 -3.45
C GLU A 86 1.69 15.96 -2.75
N PHE A 87 0.89 15.13 -3.42
CA PHE A 87 -0.31 14.56 -2.81
C PHE A 87 0.00 13.60 -1.65
N MET A 88 1.01 12.75 -1.81
CA MET A 88 1.39 11.73 -0.83
C MET A 88 2.23 12.26 0.33
N ARG A 89 2.57 13.54 0.36
CA ARG A 89 3.45 14.15 1.38
C ARG A 89 3.07 13.78 2.82
N PRO A 90 1.79 13.86 3.25
CA PRO A 90 1.43 13.48 4.61
C PRO A 90 1.76 12.01 4.93
N ILE A 91 1.54 11.11 3.97
CA ILE A 91 1.82 9.67 4.13
C ILE A 91 3.32 9.44 4.20
N TYR A 92 4.11 10.06 3.32
CA TYR A 92 5.57 9.95 3.34
C TYR A 92 6.20 10.51 4.62
N ASN A 93 5.68 11.62 5.15
CA ASN A 93 6.14 12.18 6.41
C ASN A 93 5.90 11.20 7.58
N ARG A 94 4.74 10.53 7.61
CA ARG A 94 4.46 9.51 8.63
C ARG A 94 5.31 8.26 8.46
N ASP A 95 5.59 7.84 7.24
CA ASP A 95 6.48 6.72 6.98
C ASP A 95 7.93 7.05 7.41
N GLN A 96 8.39 8.26 7.13
CA GLN A 96 9.69 8.74 7.61
C GLN A 96 9.78 8.77 9.15
N GLN A 97 8.72 9.23 9.81
CA GLN A 97 8.67 9.19 11.27
C GLN A 97 8.69 7.74 11.79
N ALA A 98 7.94 6.84 11.15
CA ALA A 98 7.95 5.42 11.49
C ALA A 98 9.34 4.77 11.31
N GLU A 99 10.12 5.18 10.30
CA GLU A 99 11.50 4.74 10.12
C GLU A 99 12.42 5.22 11.22
N ILE A 100 12.28 6.48 11.64
CA ILE A 100 13.04 7.06 12.76
C ILE A 100 12.74 6.30 14.07
N ASP A 101 11.45 6.06 14.33
CA ASP A 101 11.03 5.38 15.57
C ASP A 101 11.44 3.90 15.55
N PHE A 102 11.32 3.24 14.39
CA PHE A 102 11.84 1.88 14.22
C PHE A 102 13.35 1.79 14.47
N GLY A 103 14.13 2.76 14.03
CA GLY A 103 15.58 2.81 14.32
C GLY A 103 15.89 2.89 15.82
N LYS A 104 15.11 3.66 16.58
CA LYS A 104 15.25 3.74 18.05
C LYS A 104 14.83 2.42 18.73
N GLU A 105 13.67 1.87 18.33
CA GLU A 105 13.16 0.59 18.84
C GLU A 105 14.14 -0.54 18.54
N LEU A 106 14.78 -0.54 17.36
CA LEU A 106 15.79 -1.53 16.98
C LEU A 106 17.05 -1.46 17.85
N GLY A 107 17.53 -0.26 18.16
CA GLY A 107 18.65 -0.07 19.07
C GLY A 107 18.37 -0.60 20.48
N ILE A 108 17.16 -0.40 21.01
CA ILE A 108 16.72 -0.95 22.30
C ILE A 108 16.66 -2.48 22.21
N PHE A 109 16.04 -3.01 21.17
CA PHE A 109 15.93 -4.45 20.94
C PHE A 109 17.31 -5.13 20.86
N ASP A 110 18.27 -4.54 20.15
CA ASP A 110 19.61 -5.11 20.01
C ASP A 110 20.33 -5.20 21.38
N ALA A 111 20.15 -4.21 22.25
CA ALA A 111 20.68 -4.23 23.60
C ALA A 111 20.00 -5.32 24.46
N GLU A 112 18.66 -5.41 24.41
CA GLU A 112 17.87 -6.41 25.12
C GLU A 112 18.18 -7.84 24.60
N GLU A 113 18.30 -8.02 23.30
CA GLU A 113 18.64 -9.31 22.69
C GLU A 113 20.03 -9.78 23.09
N ASN A 114 21.01 -8.87 23.15
CA ASN A 114 22.35 -9.18 23.61
C ASN A 114 22.35 -9.62 25.09
N PHE A 115 21.66 -8.88 25.95
CA PHE A 115 21.50 -9.26 27.35
C PHE A 115 20.78 -10.61 27.49
N TYR A 116 19.71 -10.83 26.73
CA TYR A 116 18.99 -12.10 26.69
C TYR A 116 19.92 -13.27 26.31
N LYS A 117 20.71 -13.13 25.24
CA LYS A 117 21.65 -14.18 24.78
C LYS A 117 22.74 -14.49 25.83
N ILE A 118 23.27 -13.47 26.51
CA ILE A 118 24.27 -13.67 27.57
C ILE A 118 23.65 -14.48 28.71
N LYS A 119 22.46 -14.10 29.18
CA LYS A 119 21.74 -14.79 30.24
C LYS A 119 21.33 -16.21 29.86
N GLU A 120 20.84 -16.41 28.62
CA GLU A 120 20.53 -17.72 28.09
C GLU A 120 21.75 -18.65 28.12
N ARG A 121 22.89 -18.15 27.64
CA ARG A 121 24.14 -18.91 27.64
C ARG A 121 24.57 -19.29 29.07
N ALA A 122 24.55 -18.38 30.01
CA ALA A 122 24.89 -18.63 31.41
C ALA A 122 23.98 -19.70 32.04
N LEU A 123 22.64 -19.64 31.77
CA LEU A 123 21.70 -20.62 32.27
C LEU A 123 21.92 -22.01 31.64
N ARG A 124 22.24 -22.08 30.36
CA ARG A 124 22.56 -23.34 29.67
C ARG A 124 23.84 -23.96 30.16
N GLU A 125 24.87 -23.16 30.42
CA GLU A 125 26.14 -23.62 31.00
C GLU A 125 25.94 -24.12 32.44
N ALA A 126 25.17 -23.42 33.28
CA ALA A 126 24.82 -23.84 34.62
C ALA A 126 24.04 -25.16 34.63
N LEU A 127 23.04 -25.29 33.77
CA LEU A 127 22.27 -26.52 33.63
C LEU A 127 23.15 -27.69 33.18
N SER A 128 24.04 -27.49 32.21
CA SER A 128 24.96 -28.51 31.72
C SER A 128 25.90 -28.97 32.81
N LYS A 129 26.38 -28.05 33.68
CA LYS A 129 27.24 -28.37 34.84
C LYS A 129 26.43 -29.18 35.88
N ALA A 130 25.24 -28.75 36.25
CA ALA A 130 24.37 -29.44 37.20
C ALA A 130 24.05 -30.86 36.75
N ILE A 131 23.74 -31.07 35.46
CA ILE A 131 23.50 -32.41 34.89
C ILE A 131 24.73 -33.32 35.00
N ARG A 132 25.93 -32.79 34.74
CA ARG A 132 27.19 -33.59 34.83
C ARG A 132 27.58 -33.96 36.24
N SER A 133 27.22 -33.12 37.21
CA SER A 133 27.53 -33.35 38.64
C SER A 133 26.41 -34.04 39.41
N ASP A 134 25.32 -34.42 38.74
CA ASP A 134 24.09 -34.99 39.33
C ASP A 134 23.56 -34.16 40.51
N ALA A 135 23.63 -32.84 40.38
CA ALA A 135 23.26 -31.89 41.43
C ALA A 135 21.74 -31.78 41.60
N ASP A 136 21.23 -31.59 42.81
CA ASP A 136 19.79 -31.53 43.14
C ASP A 136 19.05 -30.30 42.55
N ASP A 137 19.79 -29.30 42.09
CA ASP A 137 19.25 -28.05 41.61
C ASP A 137 18.93 -28.02 40.07
N GLN A 138 19.09 -29.18 39.38
CA GLN A 138 18.80 -29.31 37.93
C GLN A 138 17.40 -28.82 37.56
N SER A 139 16.40 -29.19 38.35
CA SER A 139 15.01 -28.81 38.09
C SER A 139 14.76 -27.29 38.22
N ILE A 140 15.45 -26.68 39.21
CA ILE A 140 15.36 -25.22 39.45
C ILE A 140 15.99 -24.45 38.29
N ILE A 141 17.19 -24.88 37.86
CA ILE A 141 17.91 -24.22 36.75
C ILE A 141 17.14 -24.42 35.43
N SER A 142 16.58 -25.62 35.18
CA SER A 142 15.74 -25.90 34.02
C SER A 142 14.51 -24.99 33.96
N ASN A 143 13.81 -24.82 35.09
CA ASN A 143 12.66 -23.92 35.18
C ASN A 143 13.03 -22.44 34.93
N LYS A 144 14.20 -22.01 35.47
CA LYS A 144 14.74 -20.66 35.20
C LYS A 144 15.04 -20.46 33.72
N LEU A 145 15.64 -21.45 33.07
CA LEU A 145 15.91 -21.42 31.64
C LEU A 145 14.63 -21.34 30.81
N GLN A 146 13.64 -22.17 31.14
CA GLN A 146 12.34 -22.17 30.44
C GLN A 146 11.62 -20.82 30.60
N THR A 147 11.60 -20.28 31.83
CA THR A 147 11.02 -18.93 32.07
C THR A 147 11.75 -17.86 31.27
N HIS A 148 13.08 -17.94 31.21
CA HIS A 148 13.87 -17.00 30.40
C HIS A 148 13.59 -17.14 28.92
N MET A 149 13.46 -18.36 28.38
CA MET A 149 13.11 -18.59 26.98
C MET A 149 11.76 -17.99 26.59
N ASN A 150 10.79 -17.98 27.51
CA ASN A 150 9.48 -17.34 27.30
C ASN A 150 9.54 -15.81 27.30
N GLN A 151 10.63 -15.22 27.76
CA GLN A 151 10.86 -13.77 27.82
C GLN A 151 11.73 -13.25 26.66
N LYS A 152 11.84 -14.01 25.57
CA LYS A 152 12.63 -13.60 24.41
C LYS A 152 12.12 -12.27 23.85
N PRO A 153 13.00 -11.27 23.70
CA PRO A 153 12.62 -9.99 23.11
C PRO A 153 12.02 -10.15 21.72
N HIS A 154 10.99 -9.36 21.43
CA HIS A 154 10.36 -9.33 20.11
C HIS A 154 11.01 -8.26 19.26
N ARG A 155 11.48 -8.65 18.07
CA ARG A 155 12.04 -7.71 17.12
C ARG A 155 10.97 -6.71 16.68
N PRO A 156 11.25 -5.39 16.73
CA PRO A 156 10.32 -4.39 16.23
C PRO A 156 10.06 -4.56 14.73
N VAL A 157 8.91 -4.09 14.28
CA VAL A 157 8.48 -4.15 12.88
C VAL A 157 8.30 -2.74 12.35
N LEU A 158 8.89 -2.45 11.18
CA LEU A 158 8.72 -1.16 10.52
C LEU A 158 7.26 -0.94 10.11
N LYS A 159 6.65 0.13 10.63
CA LYS A 159 5.22 0.46 10.45
C LYS A 159 4.96 1.38 9.24
N SER A 160 5.84 1.39 8.23
CA SER A 160 5.64 2.16 6.99
C SER A 160 4.50 1.61 6.14
N ARG A 161 3.88 2.47 5.34
CA ARG A 161 2.80 2.10 4.41
C ARG A 161 3.30 1.95 2.97
N CYS A 162 4.29 2.75 2.56
CA CYS A 162 4.71 2.83 1.16
C CYS A 162 5.79 1.80 0.80
N HIS A 163 5.61 1.16 -0.33
CA HIS A 163 6.58 0.29 -0.96
C HIS A 163 6.72 0.66 -2.44
N SER A 164 7.92 0.90 -2.94
CA SER A 164 8.17 1.28 -4.33
C SER A 164 9.00 0.26 -5.11
N ASN A 165 10.01 -0.30 -4.47
CA ASN A 165 10.91 -1.28 -5.10
C ASN A 165 11.00 -2.53 -4.23
N THR A 166 10.02 -3.41 -4.36
CA THR A 166 9.94 -4.64 -3.58
C THR A 166 9.43 -5.80 -4.42
N THR A 167 9.83 -7.01 -4.09
CA THR A 167 9.23 -8.21 -4.67
C THR A 167 7.89 -8.50 -3.97
N ILE A 168 6.97 -9.15 -4.67
CA ILE A 168 5.68 -9.53 -4.07
C ILE A 168 5.88 -10.42 -2.84
N ALA A 169 6.87 -11.31 -2.86
CA ALA A 169 7.19 -12.14 -1.70
C ALA A 169 7.61 -11.31 -0.47
N ALA A 170 8.44 -10.28 -0.66
CA ALA A 170 8.84 -9.38 0.42
C ALA A 170 7.66 -8.50 0.90
N LEU A 171 6.80 -8.04 -0.01
CA LEU A 171 5.57 -7.32 0.32
C LEU A 171 4.65 -8.17 1.19
N LEU A 172 4.38 -9.42 0.81
CA LEU A 172 3.56 -10.36 1.59
C LEU A 172 4.11 -10.56 3.00
N LYS A 173 5.42 -10.81 3.12
CA LYS A 173 6.06 -10.96 4.43
C LYS A 173 5.90 -9.71 5.29
N ASN A 174 6.17 -8.54 4.72
CA ASN A 174 6.02 -7.28 5.43
C ASN A 174 4.56 -7.03 5.84
N MET A 175 3.58 -7.36 4.98
CA MET A 175 2.15 -7.24 5.31
C MET A 175 1.71 -8.21 6.41
N ALA A 176 2.33 -9.37 6.53
CA ALA A 176 2.04 -10.31 7.61
C ALA A 176 2.56 -9.80 8.97
N GLU A 177 3.74 -9.21 8.98
CA GLU A 177 4.41 -8.74 10.20
C GLU A 177 3.91 -7.35 10.64
N CYS A 178 3.65 -6.45 9.68
CA CYS A 178 3.27 -5.06 9.95
C CYS A 178 1.77 -4.94 10.26
N PRO A 179 1.37 -4.16 11.27
CA PRO A 179 -0.05 -3.94 11.57
C PRO A 179 -0.78 -3.07 10.53
N ARG A 180 -0.07 -2.44 9.57
CA ARG A 180 -0.62 -1.51 8.58
C ARG A 180 -0.91 -2.16 7.24
N SER A 181 -1.98 -1.70 6.58
CA SER A 181 -2.20 -1.90 5.15
C SER A 181 -1.14 -1.17 4.33
N LYS A 182 -0.95 -1.56 3.08
CA LYS A 182 0.16 -1.06 2.27
C LYS A 182 -0.32 -0.35 1.00
N VAL A 183 0.59 0.46 0.46
CA VAL A 183 0.51 0.90 -0.93
C VAL A 183 1.77 0.44 -1.67
N PHE A 184 1.55 -0.19 -2.81
CA PHE A 184 2.61 -0.45 -3.77
C PHE A 184 2.57 0.65 -4.83
N ILE A 185 3.54 1.56 -4.78
CA ILE A 185 3.60 2.71 -5.67
C ILE A 185 4.90 2.65 -6.48
N SER A 186 4.80 2.64 -7.80
CA SER A 186 5.96 2.60 -8.69
C SER A 186 5.83 3.64 -9.78
N SER A 187 6.78 4.57 -9.83
CA SER A 187 6.87 5.59 -10.88
C SER A 187 7.38 5.03 -12.22
N GLU A 188 8.00 3.83 -12.20
CA GLU A 188 8.51 3.11 -13.37
C GLU A 188 8.19 1.61 -13.22
N ALA A 189 6.90 1.28 -13.31
CA ALA A 189 6.40 -0.05 -12.99
C ALA A 189 6.74 -1.15 -14.03
N GLY A 190 7.29 -0.80 -15.18
CA GLY A 190 7.58 -1.75 -16.26
C GLY A 190 8.42 -2.94 -15.81
N GLY A 191 9.52 -2.69 -15.10
CA GLY A 191 10.39 -3.74 -14.56
C GLY A 191 9.67 -4.63 -13.54
N ASN A 192 8.84 -4.05 -12.69
CA ASN A 192 8.09 -4.80 -11.68
C ASN A 192 7.09 -5.75 -12.35
N VAL A 193 6.24 -5.24 -13.24
CA VAL A 193 5.19 -6.02 -13.93
C VAL A 193 5.79 -7.12 -14.80
N ASN A 194 6.90 -6.84 -15.48
CA ASN A 194 7.59 -7.83 -16.31
C ASN A 194 8.17 -8.99 -15.49
N ASN A 195 8.52 -8.77 -14.23
CA ASN A 195 9.07 -9.79 -13.34
C ASN A 195 7.99 -10.59 -12.58
N TRP A 196 6.72 -10.15 -12.61
CA TRP A 196 5.66 -10.88 -11.90
C TRP A 196 5.37 -12.23 -12.54
N LYS A 197 5.36 -13.24 -11.70
CA LYS A 197 4.95 -14.61 -12.03
C LYS A 197 3.42 -14.76 -11.84
N LYS A 198 2.85 -15.85 -12.33
CA LYS A 198 1.42 -16.15 -12.13
C LYS A 198 1.03 -16.16 -10.65
N GLU A 199 1.89 -16.70 -9.79
CA GLU A 199 1.69 -16.71 -8.32
C GLU A 199 1.67 -15.28 -7.74
N ASP A 200 2.56 -14.41 -8.19
CA ASP A 200 2.61 -13.01 -7.75
C ASP A 200 1.33 -12.27 -8.12
N ILE A 201 0.83 -12.49 -9.34
CA ILE A 201 -0.44 -11.91 -9.83
C ILE A 201 -1.62 -12.40 -8.98
N ALA A 202 -1.69 -13.69 -8.68
CA ALA A 202 -2.74 -14.27 -7.84
C ALA A 202 -2.72 -13.66 -6.42
N ASN A 203 -1.54 -13.54 -5.81
CA ASN A 203 -1.38 -12.92 -4.51
C ASN A 203 -1.79 -11.43 -4.51
N LEU A 204 -1.42 -10.68 -5.56
CA LEU A 204 -1.82 -9.28 -5.71
C LEU A 204 -3.34 -9.13 -5.78
N ILE A 205 -4.03 -9.98 -6.53
CA ILE A 205 -5.49 -9.97 -6.64
C ILE A 205 -6.14 -10.18 -5.28
N GLN A 206 -5.69 -11.17 -4.51
CA GLN A 206 -6.20 -11.44 -3.17
C GLN A 206 -5.98 -10.26 -2.22
N LEU A 207 -4.81 -9.59 -2.29
CA LEU A 207 -4.53 -8.39 -1.49
C LEU A 207 -5.41 -7.20 -1.89
N ILE A 208 -5.65 -7.00 -3.19
CA ILE A 208 -6.51 -5.94 -3.71
C ILE A 208 -7.96 -6.17 -3.25
N ASP A 209 -8.43 -7.40 -3.28
CA ASP A 209 -9.78 -7.77 -2.81
C ASP A 209 -9.91 -7.79 -1.27
N GLY A 210 -8.81 -7.62 -0.53
CA GLY A 210 -8.79 -7.65 0.93
C GLY A 210 -9.01 -9.04 1.52
N GLU A 211 -8.72 -10.10 0.76
CA GLU A 211 -8.87 -11.48 1.20
C GLU A 211 -7.80 -11.89 2.21
N THR A 212 -8.12 -12.90 3.01
CA THR A 212 -7.12 -13.55 3.87
C THR A 212 -6.20 -14.42 3.05
N ILE A 213 -4.90 -14.15 3.11
CA ILE A 213 -3.88 -14.94 2.41
C ILE A 213 -3.13 -15.82 3.42
N LYS A 214 -3.03 -17.11 3.10
CA LYS A 214 -2.14 -18.05 3.79
C LYS A 214 -0.95 -18.35 2.88
N VAL A 215 0.24 -18.10 3.38
CA VAL A 215 1.50 -18.41 2.67
C VAL A 215 2.20 -19.53 3.43
N ASP A 216 2.45 -20.64 2.73
CA ASP A 216 3.22 -21.78 3.24
C ASP A 216 4.45 -21.95 2.35
N ARG A 217 5.64 -21.61 2.83
CA ARG A 217 6.91 -21.75 2.09
C ARG A 217 7.97 -22.42 2.97
N VAL A 218 8.72 -23.33 2.37
CA VAL A 218 9.80 -24.04 3.05
C VAL A 218 10.89 -23.08 3.59
N THR A 219 11.18 -22.01 2.84
CA THR A 219 12.28 -21.08 3.17
C THR A 219 11.87 -19.98 4.14
N THR A 220 10.61 -19.51 4.10
CA THR A 220 10.14 -18.38 4.93
C THR A 220 9.16 -18.80 6.02
N GLY A 221 8.83 -20.08 6.09
CA GLY A 221 7.83 -20.58 7.02
C GLY A 221 6.40 -20.29 6.58
N SER A 222 5.48 -20.51 7.50
CA SER A 222 4.05 -20.33 7.31
C SER A 222 3.59 -19.06 7.99
N PHE A 223 2.83 -18.21 7.29
CA PHE A 223 2.23 -17.00 7.87
C PHE A 223 0.89 -16.67 7.23
N ARG A 224 0.11 -15.83 7.88
CA ARG A 224 -1.19 -15.37 7.39
C ARG A 224 -1.24 -13.84 7.34
N ILE A 225 -1.93 -13.33 6.32
CA ILE A 225 -2.27 -11.91 6.17
C ILE A 225 -3.78 -11.82 6.34
N ILE A 226 -4.22 -11.14 7.39
CA ILE A 226 -5.64 -11.05 7.75
C ILE A 226 -6.02 -9.57 7.85
N GLY A 227 -7.12 -9.17 7.22
CA GLY A 227 -7.68 -7.82 7.31
C GLY A 227 -6.79 -6.72 6.72
N LYS A 228 -5.76 -7.08 5.93
CA LYS A 228 -4.88 -6.12 5.29
C LYS A 228 -5.34 -5.84 3.86
N LYS A 229 -5.17 -4.59 3.44
CA LYS A 229 -5.59 -4.09 2.14
C LYS A 229 -4.38 -3.53 1.40
N LEU A 230 -4.41 -3.59 0.08
CA LEU A 230 -3.35 -3.09 -0.79
C LEU A 230 -3.91 -2.10 -1.79
N THR A 231 -3.47 -0.86 -1.71
CA THR A 231 -3.59 0.09 -2.82
C THR A 231 -2.40 -0.11 -3.76
N CYS A 232 -2.64 -0.17 -5.06
CA CYS A 232 -1.61 -0.35 -6.08
C CYS A 232 -1.64 0.82 -7.06
N SER A 233 -0.54 1.55 -7.19
CA SER A 233 -0.43 2.68 -8.11
C SER A 233 0.81 2.52 -8.99
N LEU A 234 0.58 2.21 -10.25
CA LEU A 234 1.62 1.90 -11.23
C LEU A 234 1.68 3.00 -12.29
N SER A 235 2.83 3.61 -12.45
CA SER A 235 3.06 4.52 -13.58
C SER A 235 3.88 3.84 -14.66
N LEU A 236 3.40 3.92 -15.89
CA LEU A 236 3.98 3.29 -17.07
C LEU A 236 4.16 4.31 -18.19
N GLN A 237 5.23 4.19 -18.96
CA GLN A 237 5.33 4.89 -20.22
C GLN A 237 4.47 4.17 -21.28
N PRO A 238 3.88 4.87 -22.27
CA PRO A 238 3.00 4.26 -23.27
C PRO A 238 3.64 3.05 -23.96
N ARG A 239 4.87 3.20 -24.41
CA ARG A 239 5.62 2.11 -25.08
C ARG A 239 5.78 0.88 -24.18
N ILE A 240 6.08 1.09 -22.89
CA ILE A 240 6.26 -0.02 -21.94
C ILE A 240 4.92 -0.68 -21.64
N TYR A 241 3.84 0.10 -21.55
CA TYR A 241 2.49 -0.45 -21.40
C TYR A 241 2.12 -1.33 -22.59
N ASP A 242 2.31 -0.88 -23.81
CA ASP A 242 2.02 -1.64 -25.03
C ASP A 242 2.85 -2.95 -25.09
N GLU A 243 4.10 -2.90 -24.68
CA GLU A 243 4.97 -4.07 -24.60
C GLU A 243 4.46 -5.07 -23.55
N ILE A 244 4.06 -4.62 -22.37
CA ILE A 244 3.48 -5.47 -21.32
C ILE A 244 2.18 -6.10 -21.83
N ILE A 245 1.29 -5.34 -22.45
CA ILE A 245 0.03 -5.85 -22.96
C ILE A 245 0.26 -6.86 -24.09
N SER A 246 1.23 -6.63 -24.97
CA SER A 246 1.54 -7.58 -26.04
C SER A 246 2.10 -8.91 -25.50
N GLN A 247 2.90 -8.87 -24.44
CA GLN A 247 3.58 -10.06 -23.90
C GLN A 247 2.76 -10.78 -22.81
N LYS A 248 2.07 -10.05 -21.96
CA LYS A 248 1.41 -10.57 -20.76
C LYS A 248 -0.09 -10.22 -20.68
N GLY A 249 -0.63 -9.44 -21.62
CA GLY A 249 -2.00 -8.94 -21.56
C GLY A 249 -3.04 -10.04 -21.36
N ALA A 250 -2.90 -11.18 -22.07
CA ALA A 250 -3.79 -12.32 -21.88
C ALA A 250 -3.75 -12.85 -20.43
N ILE A 251 -2.56 -13.05 -19.87
CA ILE A 251 -2.40 -13.52 -18.47
C ILE A 251 -2.98 -12.51 -17.47
N LEU A 252 -2.73 -11.22 -17.67
CA LEU A 252 -3.23 -10.17 -16.79
C LEU A 252 -4.75 -10.02 -16.86
N MET A 253 -5.35 -10.25 -18.05
CA MET A 253 -6.79 -10.24 -18.27
C MET A 253 -7.45 -11.49 -17.69
N ASP A 254 -6.96 -12.68 -18.07
CA ASP A 254 -7.55 -13.96 -17.67
C ASP A 254 -7.42 -14.20 -16.17
N SER A 255 -6.35 -13.73 -15.54
CA SER A 255 -6.21 -13.77 -14.07
C SER A 255 -7.16 -12.83 -13.34
N GLY A 256 -7.71 -11.82 -14.03
CA GLY A 256 -8.57 -10.80 -13.43
C GLY A 256 -7.84 -9.62 -12.80
N LEU A 257 -6.50 -9.51 -12.92
CA LEU A 257 -5.78 -8.35 -12.39
C LEU A 257 -6.10 -7.08 -13.17
N LEU A 258 -6.04 -7.14 -14.51
CA LEU A 258 -6.31 -5.98 -15.36
C LEU A 258 -7.75 -5.44 -15.19
N PRO A 259 -8.80 -6.29 -15.09
CA PRO A 259 -10.17 -5.82 -14.79
C PRO A 259 -10.33 -5.12 -13.43
N ARG A 260 -9.41 -5.31 -12.49
CA ARG A 260 -9.40 -4.65 -11.18
C ARG A 260 -8.65 -3.32 -11.18
N MET A 261 -8.05 -2.93 -12.30
CA MET A 261 -7.25 -1.72 -12.42
C MET A 261 -8.01 -0.61 -13.12
N LEU A 262 -8.00 0.57 -12.55
CA LEU A 262 -8.38 1.80 -13.24
C LEU A 262 -7.21 2.21 -14.15
N ILE A 263 -7.43 2.18 -15.45
CA ILE A 263 -6.42 2.58 -16.43
C ILE A 263 -6.64 4.05 -16.78
N SER A 264 -5.63 4.87 -16.49
CA SER A 264 -5.62 6.30 -16.77
C SER A 264 -4.54 6.60 -17.81
N SER A 265 -4.92 7.19 -18.94
CA SER A 265 -3.99 7.61 -19.99
C SER A 265 -4.00 9.12 -20.14
N SER A 266 -2.85 9.72 -20.39
CA SER A 266 -2.71 11.16 -20.52
C SER A 266 -1.96 11.55 -21.78
N PHE A 267 -2.35 12.72 -22.35
CA PHE A 267 -1.49 13.39 -23.33
C PHE A 267 -0.42 14.19 -22.63
N SER A 268 0.79 14.12 -23.17
CA SER A 268 1.91 14.91 -22.66
C SER A 268 1.68 16.40 -22.90
N LEU A 269 1.97 17.19 -21.87
CA LEU A 269 1.99 18.65 -21.94
C LEU A 269 3.40 19.20 -22.21
N GLN A 270 4.35 18.34 -22.58
CA GLN A 270 5.70 18.77 -22.92
C GLN A 270 5.67 19.65 -24.15
N GLY A 271 6.46 20.72 -24.15
CA GLY A 271 6.48 21.72 -25.23
C GLY A 271 5.38 22.79 -25.15
N TYR A 272 4.35 22.60 -24.33
CA TYR A 272 3.26 23.57 -24.14
C TYR A 272 3.29 24.26 -22.77
N ARG A 273 4.28 23.93 -21.93
CA ARG A 273 4.41 24.49 -20.58
C ARG A 273 4.93 25.89 -20.60
N SER A 274 4.34 26.77 -19.81
CA SER A 274 4.82 28.13 -19.54
C SER A 274 5.64 28.17 -18.25
N GLN A 275 6.46 29.20 -18.10
CA GLN A 275 7.08 29.53 -16.81
C GLN A 275 5.98 30.04 -15.86
N ILE A 276 5.74 29.30 -14.77
CA ILE A 276 4.84 29.70 -13.69
C ILE A 276 5.68 29.75 -12.42
N GLU A 277 5.59 30.86 -11.69
CA GLU A 277 6.21 30.93 -10.38
C GLU A 277 5.55 29.97 -9.39
N PRO A 278 6.33 29.26 -8.56
CA PRO A 278 5.79 28.40 -7.52
C PRO A 278 4.93 29.25 -6.56
N SER A 279 3.66 28.93 -6.46
CA SER A 279 2.75 29.56 -5.50
C SER A 279 2.31 28.56 -4.46
N HIS A 280 2.08 29.03 -3.23
CA HIS A 280 1.48 28.17 -2.19
C HIS A 280 0.01 27.92 -2.52
N SER A 281 -0.46 26.68 -2.34
CA SER A 281 -1.85 26.32 -2.57
C SER A 281 -2.57 26.11 -1.24
N ALA A 282 -3.57 26.94 -0.97
CA ALA A 282 -4.46 26.74 0.18
C ALA A 282 -5.26 25.43 0.05
N TYR A 283 -5.66 25.06 -1.18
CA TYR A 283 -6.39 23.81 -1.42
C TYR A 283 -5.53 22.58 -1.09
N MET A 284 -4.26 22.59 -1.44
CA MET A 284 -3.34 21.50 -1.12
C MET A 284 -3.05 21.44 0.38
N GLY A 285 -2.94 22.60 1.06
CA GLY A 285 -2.81 22.66 2.52
C GLY A 285 -4.00 21.99 3.23
N ALA A 286 -5.23 22.40 2.88
CA ALA A 286 -6.45 21.81 3.43
C ALA A 286 -6.58 20.31 3.12
N PHE A 287 -6.16 19.88 1.92
CA PHE A 287 -6.12 18.47 1.57
C PHE A 287 -5.15 17.69 2.47
N HIS A 288 -3.94 18.20 2.68
CA HIS A 288 -2.95 17.58 3.56
C HIS A 288 -3.45 17.46 4.99
N GLU A 289 -4.04 18.52 5.54
CA GLU A 289 -4.64 18.51 6.89
C GLU A 289 -5.71 17.40 6.99
N ARG A 290 -6.59 17.31 5.99
CA ARG A 290 -7.61 16.26 5.96
C ARG A 290 -7.04 14.85 5.85
N VAL A 291 -6.00 14.64 5.06
CA VAL A 291 -5.30 13.36 4.97
C VAL A 291 -4.65 13.01 6.31
N GLU A 292 -4.03 13.97 7.01
CA GLU A 292 -3.44 13.76 8.34
C GLU A 292 -4.49 13.36 9.38
N GLU A 293 -5.66 14.01 9.39
CA GLU A 293 -6.79 13.64 10.24
C GLU A 293 -7.24 12.19 10.01
N LEU A 294 -7.39 11.78 8.73
CA LEU A 294 -7.76 10.42 8.37
C LEU A 294 -6.70 9.41 8.82
N LEU A 295 -5.42 9.72 8.64
CA LEU A 295 -4.32 8.87 9.09
C LEU A 295 -4.27 8.76 10.62
N GLN A 296 -4.59 9.84 11.35
CA GLN A 296 -4.70 9.81 12.80
C GLN A 296 -5.90 8.94 13.23
N TYR A 297 -7.05 9.14 12.61
CA TYR A 297 -8.25 8.36 12.88
C TYR A 297 -8.03 6.87 12.61
N SER A 298 -7.28 6.51 11.54
CA SER A 298 -6.85 5.13 11.28
C SER A 298 -6.01 4.53 12.42
N ASN A 299 -5.15 5.35 13.06
CA ASN A 299 -4.38 4.89 14.21
C ASN A 299 -5.27 4.58 15.42
N ASP A 300 -6.26 5.45 15.67
CA ASP A 300 -7.18 5.32 16.80
C ASP A 300 -8.15 4.14 16.61
N LEU A 301 -8.64 3.92 15.39
CA LEU A 301 -9.47 2.76 15.04
C LEU A 301 -8.71 1.43 15.16
N ALA A 302 -7.44 1.39 14.79
CA ALA A 302 -6.62 0.18 14.91
C ALA A 302 -6.52 -0.32 16.36
N GLN A 303 -6.71 0.56 17.34
CA GLN A 303 -6.79 0.22 18.76
C GLN A 303 -8.20 -0.32 19.14
N ASN A 304 -9.26 0.10 18.47
CA ASN A 304 -10.64 -0.20 18.79
C ASN A 304 -11.33 -1.22 17.87
N GLN A 305 -10.64 -1.72 16.85
CA GLN A 305 -11.03 -2.80 15.91
C GLN A 305 -12.37 -2.58 15.14
N SER A 306 -12.83 -1.36 14.94
CA SER A 306 -14.08 -1.10 14.21
C SER A 306 -13.86 -0.36 12.90
N GLU A 307 -14.03 -1.03 11.76
CA GLU A 307 -14.12 -0.38 10.45
C GLU A 307 -15.51 0.23 10.24
N ILE A 308 -15.57 1.34 9.51
CA ILE A 308 -16.81 1.98 9.09
C ILE A 308 -17.28 1.32 7.80
N THR A 309 -18.49 0.75 7.81
CA THR A 309 -19.10 0.24 6.59
C THR A 309 -19.97 1.32 5.96
N MET A 310 -19.59 1.79 4.78
CA MET A 310 -20.41 2.70 3.96
C MET A 310 -21.34 1.88 3.06
N LYS A 311 -22.55 2.40 2.81
CA LYS A 311 -23.55 1.77 1.95
C LYS A 311 -23.91 2.68 0.79
N PHE A 312 -24.33 2.08 -0.30
CA PHE A 312 -24.93 2.82 -1.41
C PHE A 312 -26.34 3.29 -1.05
N GLU A 313 -26.61 4.56 -1.25
CA GLU A 313 -27.94 5.13 -1.02
C GLU A 313 -28.41 5.95 -2.23
N GLY A 314 -29.74 6.06 -2.39
CA GLY A 314 -30.39 6.97 -3.31
C GLY A 314 -29.90 6.82 -4.77
N GLU A 315 -29.28 7.88 -5.30
CA GLU A 315 -28.80 7.94 -6.67
C GLU A 315 -27.65 6.98 -6.95
N ALA A 316 -26.76 6.77 -5.98
CA ALA A 316 -25.66 5.83 -6.12
C ALA A 316 -26.15 4.40 -6.34
N THR A 317 -27.17 3.98 -5.59
CA THR A 317 -27.80 2.66 -5.78
C THR A 317 -28.46 2.57 -7.16
N ARG A 318 -29.18 3.62 -7.59
CA ARG A 318 -29.81 3.66 -8.91
C ARG A 318 -28.79 3.61 -10.04
N ALA A 319 -27.69 4.36 -9.93
CA ALA A 319 -26.63 4.36 -10.93
C ALA A 319 -25.99 2.96 -11.06
N TRP A 320 -25.78 2.29 -9.92
CA TRP A 320 -25.19 0.94 -9.92
C TRP A 320 -26.15 -0.12 -10.51
N THR A 321 -27.45 -0.05 -10.18
CA THR A 321 -28.46 -1.02 -10.66
C THR A 321 -28.97 -0.72 -12.07
N GLY A 322 -28.93 0.52 -12.51
CA GLY A 322 -29.46 0.98 -13.80
C GLY A 322 -28.51 0.81 -14.98
N ASN A 323 -27.23 0.62 -14.74
CA ASN A 323 -26.27 0.26 -15.79
C ASN A 323 -26.02 -1.25 -15.73
N PRO A 324 -26.60 -2.05 -16.65
CA PRO A 324 -26.21 -3.45 -16.72
C PRO A 324 -24.70 -3.53 -16.97
N PRO A 325 -24.00 -4.48 -16.35
CA PRO A 325 -22.57 -4.67 -16.58
C PRO A 325 -22.35 -4.81 -18.09
N PHE A 326 -21.38 -4.10 -18.58
CA PHE A 326 -20.98 -4.06 -19.99
C PHE A 326 -21.16 -5.43 -20.67
N LYS A 327 -22.00 -5.45 -21.72
CA LYS A 327 -22.09 -6.59 -22.62
C LYS A 327 -20.84 -6.70 -23.47
#